data_e51ef9672f8e0a585c0a4d01baf64eb5
#
_entry.id   e51ef9672f8e0a585c0a4d01baf64eb5
#
_cell.length_a   1.000
_cell.length_b   1.000
_cell.length_c   1.000
_cell.angle_alpha   90.00
_cell.angle_beta   90.00
_cell.angle_gamma   90.00
#
_symmetry.space_group_name_H-M   'P 1'
#
loop_
_entity.id
_entity.type
_entity.pdbx_description
1 polymer ?
#
loop_
_entity_poly.entity_id
_entity_poly.type
_entity_poly.pdbx_seq_one_letter_code
_entity_poly.pdbx_strand_id
1 'polypeptide(L)'
;MVGPLSDRAIRRILKPLVFAASLSPVAFLIWDALTHQFNVNPFNAIVRSTGFWSLRFLCLTLAITPLRWLTGWHSVMKFRRMIGQFGFFYGTVHTAAYVLFDRLAGLDASVRARPLVATAHTLSAIGADLLRPFFAIGLVAFALMAPLAATSSVGMMRRLGGRRWQVLHRLVYPVAVASILHTYWPLTPRAPRYAVIIGMLFVLRLGRAYARRRASMARRVQATG
;
A
#
# COMPACT_ATOMS: atom_id res chain seq x y z
N MET A 1 19.81 -24.81 7.15
CA MET A 1 19.04 -24.57 5.91
C MET A 1 17.61 -25.03 6.14
N VAL A 2 16.62 -24.14 6.16
CA VAL A 2 15.20 -24.52 6.25
C VAL A 2 14.85 -25.11 4.90
N GLY A 3 14.50 -26.40 4.85
CA GLY A 3 14.09 -27.08 3.63
C GLY A 3 12.90 -26.38 2.95
N PRO A 4 12.67 -26.60 1.65
CA PRO A 4 11.58 -25.93 0.93
C PRO A 4 10.24 -26.36 1.54
N LEU A 5 9.53 -25.37 2.12
CA LEU A 5 8.19 -25.59 2.64
C LEU A 5 7.28 -26.12 1.53
N SER A 6 6.55 -27.19 1.80
CA SER A 6 5.66 -27.80 0.82
C SER A 6 4.59 -26.78 0.36
N ASP A 7 4.23 -26.82 -0.91
CA ASP A 7 3.19 -25.93 -1.48
C ASP A 7 1.85 -26.08 -0.74
N ARG A 8 1.58 -27.26 -0.19
CA ARG A 8 0.39 -27.56 0.59
C ARG A 8 0.41 -26.84 1.93
N ALA A 9 1.55 -26.85 2.64
CA ALA A 9 1.73 -26.11 3.89
C ALA A 9 1.61 -24.58 3.69
N ILE A 10 2.19 -24.04 2.61
CA ILE A 10 2.08 -22.61 2.28
C ILE A 10 0.61 -22.23 2.03
N ARG A 11 -0.15 -23.00 1.29
CA ARG A 11 -1.54 -22.68 0.93
C ARG A 11 -2.49 -22.86 2.10
N ARG A 12 -2.36 -23.94 2.90
CA ARG A 12 -3.31 -24.31 3.94
C ARG A 12 -3.01 -23.70 5.31
N ILE A 13 -1.76 -23.38 5.61
CA ILE A 13 -1.34 -22.90 6.93
C ILE A 13 -0.81 -21.46 6.84
N LEU A 14 0.26 -21.22 6.07
CA LEU A 14 0.94 -19.93 6.10
C LEU A 14 0.11 -18.79 5.51
N LYS A 15 -0.61 -19.02 4.41
CA LYS A 15 -1.46 -17.97 3.83
C LYS A 15 -2.59 -17.53 4.75
N PRO A 16 -3.38 -18.43 5.37
CA PRO A 16 -4.38 -18.04 6.36
C PRO A 16 -3.78 -17.33 7.57
N LEU A 17 -2.63 -17.78 8.09
CA LEU A 17 -1.96 -17.13 9.21
C LEU A 17 -1.51 -15.71 8.85
N VAL A 18 -0.85 -15.52 7.70
CA VAL A 18 -0.44 -14.18 7.25
C VAL A 18 -1.66 -13.30 6.96
N PHE A 19 -2.75 -13.86 6.45
CA PHE A 19 -4.00 -13.15 6.25
C PHE A 19 -4.60 -12.68 7.57
N ALA A 20 -4.73 -13.56 8.55
CA ALA A 20 -5.23 -13.22 9.90
C ALA A 20 -4.33 -12.19 10.60
N ALA A 21 -3.00 -12.39 10.54
CA ALA A 21 -2.03 -11.42 11.05
C ALA A 21 -2.13 -10.06 10.35
N SER A 22 -2.47 -10.03 9.06
CA SER A 22 -2.66 -8.78 8.31
C SER A 22 -3.96 -8.06 8.68
N LEU A 23 -4.96 -8.76 9.21
CA LEU A 23 -6.21 -8.17 9.73
C LEU A 23 -6.09 -7.69 11.19
N SER A 24 -5.11 -8.19 11.95
CA SER A 24 -4.99 -7.85 13.38
C SER A 24 -4.96 -6.34 13.66
N PRO A 25 -4.30 -5.47 12.86
CA PRO A 25 -4.31 -4.04 13.15
C PRO A 25 -5.69 -3.39 13.12
N VAL A 26 -6.54 -3.78 12.17
CA VAL A 26 -7.91 -3.25 12.11
C VAL A 26 -8.77 -3.86 13.21
N ALA A 27 -8.55 -5.12 13.56
CA ALA A 27 -9.24 -5.76 14.70
C ALA A 27 -8.90 -5.04 16.02
N PHE A 28 -7.64 -4.69 16.26
CA PHE A 28 -7.24 -3.88 17.42
C PHE A 28 -7.87 -2.48 17.39
N LEU A 29 -7.92 -1.81 16.23
CA LEU A 29 -8.58 -0.50 16.14
C LEU A 29 -10.08 -0.58 16.44
N ILE A 30 -10.77 -1.64 16.02
CA ILE A 30 -12.18 -1.89 16.35
C ILE A 30 -12.30 -2.16 17.85
N TRP A 31 -11.44 -2.96 18.43
CA TRP A 31 -11.42 -3.23 19.86
C TRP A 31 -11.24 -1.95 20.67
N ASP A 32 -10.23 -1.13 20.34
CA ASP A 32 -9.98 0.15 21.01
C ASP A 32 -11.19 1.12 20.88
N ALA A 33 -11.88 1.09 19.72
CA ALA A 33 -13.10 1.87 19.53
C ALA A 33 -14.25 1.40 20.41
N LEU A 34 -14.46 0.09 20.55
CA LEU A 34 -15.54 -0.49 21.36
C LEU A 34 -15.29 -0.36 22.86
N THR A 35 -14.02 -0.38 23.28
CA THR A 35 -13.61 -0.31 24.69
C THR A 35 -13.27 1.12 25.14
N HIS A 36 -13.50 2.13 24.29
CA HIS A 36 -13.19 3.54 24.57
C HIS A 36 -11.74 3.82 25.01
N GLN A 37 -10.79 3.02 24.50
CA GLN A 37 -9.36 3.10 24.85
C GLN A 37 -8.59 4.23 24.12
N PHE A 38 -9.25 5.04 23.32
CA PHE A 38 -8.60 6.16 22.64
C PHE A 38 -8.33 7.33 23.60
N ASN A 39 -7.09 7.58 23.90
CA ASN A 39 -6.66 8.58 24.90
C ASN A 39 -6.85 10.05 24.47
N VAL A 40 -7.03 10.37 23.19
CA VAL A 40 -7.14 11.77 22.73
C VAL A 40 -8.25 11.92 21.70
N ASN A 41 -7.98 11.84 20.43
CA ASN A 41 -8.97 11.99 19.36
C ASN A 41 -9.07 10.67 18.58
N PRO A 42 -10.17 9.90 18.74
CA PRO A 42 -10.32 8.59 18.10
C PRO A 42 -10.21 8.67 16.58
N PHE A 43 -10.68 9.74 15.95
CA PHE A 43 -10.62 9.92 14.50
C PHE A 43 -9.19 10.05 14.01
N ASN A 44 -8.39 10.90 14.64
CA ASN A 44 -6.99 11.05 14.32
C ASN A 44 -6.20 9.76 14.54
N ALA A 45 -6.52 9.00 15.59
CA ALA A 45 -5.92 7.71 15.86
C ALA A 45 -6.22 6.70 14.73
N ILE A 46 -7.47 6.58 14.31
CA ILE A 46 -7.90 5.67 13.23
C ILE A 46 -7.25 6.08 11.89
N VAL A 47 -7.38 7.35 11.50
CA VAL A 47 -6.83 7.86 10.23
C VAL A 47 -5.31 7.65 10.18
N ARG A 48 -4.58 8.03 11.24
CA ARG A 48 -3.12 7.87 11.27
C ARG A 48 -2.68 6.42 11.29
N SER A 49 -3.33 5.58 12.08
CA SER A 49 -3.00 4.15 12.18
C SER A 49 -3.21 3.44 10.85
N THR A 50 -4.37 3.61 10.22
CA THR A 50 -4.70 2.98 8.94
C THR A 50 -3.78 3.44 7.80
N GLY A 51 -3.44 4.74 7.75
CA GLY A 51 -2.47 5.28 6.80
C GLY A 51 -1.07 4.66 6.97
N PHE A 52 -0.58 4.54 8.22
CA PHE A 52 0.70 3.88 8.48
C PHE A 52 0.68 2.38 8.17
N TRP A 53 -0.43 1.68 8.39
CA TRP A 53 -0.54 0.28 8.00
C TRP A 53 -0.56 0.09 6.48
N SER A 54 -1.25 0.97 5.74
CA SER A 54 -1.17 0.99 4.27
C SER A 54 0.29 1.13 3.79
N LEU A 55 1.04 2.09 4.35
CA LEU A 55 2.44 2.32 4.02
C LEU A 55 3.35 1.14 4.40
N ARG A 56 3.12 0.49 5.56
CA ARG A 56 3.85 -0.72 5.97
C ARG A 56 3.63 -1.87 4.99
N PHE A 57 2.40 -2.14 4.58
CA PHE A 57 2.09 -3.19 3.61
C PHE A 57 2.66 -2.87 2.22
N LEU A 58 2.73 -1.60 1.84
CA LEU A 58 3.41 -1.16 0.63
C LEU A 58 4.92 -1.45 0.70
N CYS A 59 5.58 -1.10 1.81
CA CYS A 59 6.99 -1.42 2.06
C CYS A 59 7.25 -2.93 2.03
N LEU A 60 6.41 -3.73 2.69
CA LEU A 60 6.50 -5.19 2.69
C LEU A 60 6.36 -5.76 1.27
N THR A 61 5.40 -5.26 0.49
CA THR A 61 5.20 -5.66 -0.91
C THR A 61 6.43 -5.37 -1.77
N LEU A 62 7.06 -4.22 -1.55
CA LEU A 62 8.30 -3.85 -2.21
C LEU A 62 9.49 -4.69 -1.71
N ALA A 63 9.57 -5.02 -0.44
CA ALA A 63 10.66 -5.78 0.16
C ALA A 63 10.70 -7.25 -0.29
N ILE A 64 9.57 -7.87 -0.62
CA ILE A 64 9.49 -9.29 -1.01
C ILE A 64 10.42 -9.63 -2.19
N THR A 65 10.56 -8.74 -3.16
CA THR A 65 11.41 -9.01 -4.34
C THR A 65 12.90 -8.96 -4.01
N PRO A 66 13.43 -7.93 -3.33
CA PRO A 66 14.81 -7.95 -2.81
C PRO A 66 15.07 -9.12 -1.85
N LEU A 67 14.13 -9.41 -0.94
CA LEU A 67 14.26 -10.53 -0.02
C LEU A 67 14.49 -11.86 -0.74
N ARG A 68 13.69 -12.15 -1.79
CA ARG A 68 13.91 -13.34 -2.63
C ARG A 68 15.32 -13.38 -3.23
N TRP A 69 15.87 -12.24 -3.62
CA TRP A 69 17.20 -12.21 -4.25
C TRP A 69 18.33 -12.44 -3.26
N LEU A 70 18.16 -11.93 -2.03
CA LEU A 70 19.16 -12.02 -0.98
C LEU A 70 19.18 -13.41 -0.32
N THR A 71 17.99 -13.99 -0.11
CA THR A 71 17.85 -15.26 0.62
C THR A 71 17.71 -16.49 -0.29
N GLY A 72 17.45 -16.32 -1.59
CA GLY A 72 17.08 -17.43 -2.48
C GLY A 72 15.69 -18.02 -2.21
N TRP A 73 14.94 -17.51 -1.21
CA TRP A 73 13.64 -18.04 -0.83
C TRP A 73 12.54 -17.66 -1.82
N HIS A 74 12.30 -18.52 -2.81
CA HIS A 74 11.33 -18.26 -3.88
C HIS A 74 9.88 -18.27 -3.41
N SER A 75 9.57 -19.02 -2.38
CA SER A 75 8.20 -19.17 -1.86
C SER A 75 7.61 -17.87 -1.30
N VAL A 76 8.43 -16.90 -0.87
CA VAL A 76 7.97 -15.60 -0.38
C VAL A 76 7.17 -14.82 -1.44
N MET A 77 7.44 -15.04 -2.73
CA MET A 77 6.70 -14.40 -3.83
C MET A 77 5.21 -14.74 -3.85
N LYS A 78 4.81 -15.87 -3.25
CA LYS A 78 3.41 -16.31 -3.17
C LYS A 78 2.56 -15.41 -2.27
N PHE A 79 3.19 -14.65 -1.38
CA PHE A 79 2.54 -13.70 -0.45
C PHE A 79 2.44 -12.29 -1.01
N ARG A 80 3.28 -11.92 -1.99
CA ARG A 80 3.39 -10.53 -2.49
C ARG A 80 2.05 -9.93 -2.90
N ARG A 81 1.21 -10.70 -3.60
CA ARG A 81 -0.10 -10.23 -4.05
C ARG A 81 -1.03 -9.96 -2.89
N MET A 82 -1.12 -10.89 -1.95
CA MET A 82 -1.95 -10.77 -0.76
C MET A 82 -1.53 -9.56 0.10
N ILE A 83 -0.24 -9.41 0.35
CA ILE A 83 0.31 -8.28 1.11
C ILE A 83 0.04 -6.94 0.40
N GLY A 84 0.16 -6.90 -0.95
CA GLY A 84 -0.19 -5.72 -1.73
C GLY A 84 -1.67 -5.34 -1.65
N GLN A 85 -2.56 -6.34 -1.60
CA GLN A 85 -4.00 -6.11 -1.40
C GLN A 85 -4.31 -5.54 -0.02
N PHE A 86 -3.59 -5.94 1.03
CA PHE A 86 -3.71 -5.32 2.35
C PHE A 86 -3.24 -3.86 2.36
N GLY A 87 -2.21 -3.52 1.57
CA GLY A 87 -1.84 -2.11 1.36
C GLY A 87 -3.01 -1.27 0.84
N PHE A 88 -3.70 -1.76 -0.18
CA PHE A 88 -4.90 -1.10 -0.73
C PHE A 88 -6.07 -1.11 0.26
N PHE A 89 -6.32 -2.21 0.93
CA PHE A 89 -7.37 -2.31 1.96
C PHE A 89 -7.22 -1.25 3.05
N TYR A 90 -6.02 -1.13 3.64
CA TYR A 90 -5.77 -0.11 4.65
C TYR A 90 -5.78 1.32 4.08
N GLY A 91 -5.38 1.51 2.82
CA GLY A 91 -5.54 2.78 2.11
C GLY A 91 -7.01 3.16 1.94
N THR A 92 -7.87 2.18 1.62
CA THR A 92 -9.33 2.38 1.53
C THR A 92 -9.93 2.74 2.88
N VAL A 93 -9.57 2.01 3.95
CA VAL A 93 -10.04 2.32 5.32
C VAL A 93 -9.57 3.70 5.76
N HIS A 94 -8.32 4.08 5.45
CA HIS A 94 -7.77 5.41 5.72
C HIS A 94 -8.58 6.52 5.03
N THR A 95 -8.84 6.37 3.74
CA THR A 95 -9.61 7.34 2.96
C THR A 95 -11.07 7.40 3.41
N ALA A 96 -11.68 6.23 3.68
CA ALA A 96 -13.04 6.15 4.19
C ALA A 96 -13.16 6.80 5.58
N ALA A 97 -12.22 6.55 6.48
CA ALA A 97 -12.18 7.17 7.81
C ALA A 97 -12.10 8.71 7.70
N TYR A 98 -11.25 9.23 6.80
CA TYR A 98 -11.19 10.67 6.53
C TYR A 98 -12.55 11.22 6.07
N VAL A 99 -13.19 10.59 5.09
CA VAL A 99 -14.49 11.06 4.56
C VAL A 99 -15.59 10.99 5.63
N LEU A 100 -15.67 9.86 6.35
CA LEU A 100 -16.75 9.63 7.32
C LEU A 100 -16.59 10.51 8.55
N PHE A 101 -15.40 10.62 9.11
CA PHE A 101 -15.19 11.25 10.40
C PHE A 101 -14.83 12.73 10.30
N ASP A 102 -14.03 13.11 9.31
CA ASP A 102 -13.58 14.49 9.18
C ASP A 102 -14.59 15.33 8.37
N ARG A 103 -15.21 14.75 7.36
CA ARG A 103 -16.12 15.47 6.47
C ARG A 103 -17.59 15.29 6.79
N LEU A 104 -18.09 14.07 6.97
CA LEU A 104 -19.51 13.83 7.27
C LEU A 104 -19.86 14.07 8.73
N ALA A 105 -19.06 13.56 9.67
CA ALA A 105 -19.34 13.72 11.09
C ALA A 105 -19.16 15.17 11.56
N GLY A 106 -18.32 15.95 10.89
CA GLY A 106 -18.15 17.39 11.15
C GLY A 106 -19.29 18.29 10.67
N LEU A 107 -20.27 17.75 9.91
CA LEU A 107 -21.45 18.52 9.49
C LEU A 107 -22.45 18.71 10.64
N ASP A 108 -23.14 19.85 10.63
CA ASP A 108 -24.28 20.08 11.53
C ASP A 108 -25.36 19.00 11.39
N ALA A 109 -26.04 18.68 12.49
CA ALA A 109 -27.07 17.64 12.50
C ALA A 109 -28.18 17.90 11.47
N SER A 110 -28.58 19.15 11.28
CA SER A 110 -29.58 19.57 10.29
C SER A 110 -29.16 19.33 8.85
N VAL A 111 -27.88 19.53 8.54
CA VAL A 111 -27.30 19.27 7.22
C VAL A 111 -27.14 17.76 7.01
N ARG A 112 -26.65 17.05 8.02
CA ARG A 112 -26.46 15.60 8.00
C ARG A 112 -27.77 14.84 7.83
N ALA A 113 -28.88 15.34 8.36
CA ALA A 113 -30.20 14.77 8.18
C ALA A 113 -30.74 14.86 6.75
N ARG A 114 -30.11 15.64 5.87
CA ARG A 114 -30.46 15.82 4.45
C ARG A 114 -29.41 15.18 3.54
N PRO A 115 -29.57 13.92 3.10
CA PRO A 115 -28.51 13.16 2.43
C PRO A 115 -27.93 13.88 1.20
N LEU A 116 -28.75 14.48 0.36
CA LEU A 116 -28.30 15.20 -0.83
C LEU A 116 -27.45 16.44 -0.49
N VAL A 117 -27.88 17.20 0.52
CA VAL A 117 -27.16 18.38 1.00
C VAL A 117 -25.84 17.98 1.66
N ALA A 118 -25.86 16.96 2.51
CA ALA A 118 -24.67 16.42 3.15
C ALA A 118 -23.65 15.92 2.13
N THR A 119 -24.13 15.23 1.07
CA THR A 119 -23.26 14.76 -0.03
C THR A 119 -22.66 15.94 -0.78
N ALA A 120 -23.44 16.95 -1.13
CA ALA A 120 -22.97 18.14 -1.85
C ALA A 120 -21.91 18.90 -1.03
N HIS A 121 -22.14 19.10 0.28
CA HIS A 121 -21.18 19.73 1.19
C HIS A 121 -19.89 18.91 1.30
N THR A 122 -20.01 17.59 1.43
CA THR A 122 -18.84 16.70 1.53
C THR A 122 -18.01 16.75 0.23
N LEU A 123 -18.65 16.69 -0.93
CA LEU A 123 -17.97 16.79 -2.23
C LEU A 123 -17.28 18.15 -2.43
N SER A 124 -17.95 19.24 -2.07
CA SER A 124 -17.38 20.58 -2.10
C SER A 124 -16.15 20.70 -1.19
N ALA A 125 -16.23 20.17 0.03
CA ALA A 125 -15.12 20.16 0.98
C ALA A 125 -13.92 19.32 0.48
N ILE A 126 -14.20 18.14 -0.11
CA ILE A 126 -13.16 17.33 -0.77
C ILE A 126 -12.54 18.11 -1.95
N GLY A 127 -13.35 18.81 -2.75
CA GLY A 127 -12.87 19.67 -3.81
C GLY A 127 -11.93 20.76 -3.32
N ALA A 128 -12.26 21.43 -2.22
CA ALA A 128 -11.40 22.41 -1.58
C ALA A 128 -10.09 21.80 -1.04
N ASP A 129 -10.14 20.57 -0.52
CA ASP A 129 -8.93 19.88 -0.04
C ASP A 129 -8.00 19.47 -1.18
N LEU A 130 -8.51 19.26 -2.40
CA LEU A 130 -7.67 19.00 -3.57
C LEU A 130 -6.71 20.16 -3.90
N LEU A 131 -7.02 21.38 -3.45
CA LEU A 131 -6.14 22.53 -3.57
C LEU A 131 -4.97 22.47 -2.57
N ARG A 132 -5.03 21.60 -1.57
CA ARG A 132 -3.94 21.37 -0.62
C ARG A 132 -3.01 20.29 -1.15
N PRO A 133 -1.73 20.60 -1.44
CA PRO A 133 -0.81 19.66 -2.09
C PRO A 133 -0.69 18.31 -1.35
N PHE A 134 -0.64 18.37 -0.02
CA PHE A 134 -0.60 17.18 0.84
C PHE A 134 -1.78 16.24 0.57
N PHE A 135 -3.00 16.77 0.50
CA PHE A 135 -4.20 15.98 0.29
C PHE A 135 -4.25 15.43 -1.15
N ALA A 136 -3.98 16.28 -2.14
CA ALA A 136 -3.94 15.89 -3.54
C ALA A 136 -2.96 14.74 -3.80
N ILE A 137 -1.75 14.80 -3.23
CA ILE A 137 -0.74 13.74 -3.35
C ILE A 137 -1.25 12.42 -2.75
N GLY A 138 -1.91 12.46 -1.60
CA GLY A 138 -2.51 11.27 -0.97
C GLY A 138 -3.60 10.64 -1.83
N LEU A 139 -4.48 11.47 -2.40
CA LEU A 139 -5.54 11.01 -3.30
C LEU A 139 -4.97 10.41 -4.59
N VAL A 140 -3.95 11.03 -5.18
CA VAL A 140 -3.24 10.49 -6.35
C VAL A 140 -2.61 9.13 -6.02
N ALA A 141 -1.94 9.00 -4.87
CA ALA A 141 -1.38 7.72 -4.42
C ALA A 141 -2.48 6.65 -4.32
N PHE A 142 -3.62 6.97 -3.71
CA PHE A 142 -4.74 6.06 -3.56
C PHE A 142 -5.36 5.69 -4.91
N ALA A 143 -5.59 6.67 -5.80
CA ALA A 143 -6.12 6.45 -7.14
C ALA A 143 -5.22 5.53 -7.98
N LEU A 144 -3.89 5.68 -7.87
CA LEU A 144 -2.94 4.80 -8.54
C LEU A 144 -2.92 3.38 -7.94
N MET A 145 -3.27 3.20 -6.66
CA MET A 145 -3.39 1.88 -6.03
C MET A 145 -4.61 1.11 -6.53
N ALA A 146 -5.70 1.78 -6.89
CA ALA A 146 -6.96 1.15 -7.32
C ALA A 146 -6.78 0.20 -8.53
N PRO A 147 -6.17 0.60 -9.66
CA PRO A 147 -5.94 -0.30 -10.79
C PRO A 147 -4.98 -1.44 -10.44
N LEU A 148 -4.00 -1.24 -9.54
CA LEU A 148 -3.11 -2.30 -9.08
C LEU A 148 -3.91 -3.36 -8.31
N ALA A 149 -4.79 -2.94 -7.42
CA ALA A 149 -5.64 -3.83 -6.64
C ALA A 149 -6.63 -4.59 -7.53
N ALA A 150 -7.35 -3.89 -8.41
CA ALA A 150 -8.33 -4.46 -9.33
C ALA A 150 -7.71 -5.51 -10.26
N THR A 151 -6.48 -5.28 -10.73
CA THR A 151 -5.77 -6.18 -11.64
C THR A 151 -4.93 -7.24 -10.94
N SER A 152 -4.97 -7.32 -9.62
CA SER A 152 -4.20 -8.29 -8.84
C SER A 152 -4.77 -9.71 -8.83
N SER A 153 -5.89 -10.00 -9.50
CA SER A 153 -6.42 -11.35 -9.63
C SER A 153 -5.69 -12.17 -10.70
N VAL A 154 -5.74 -13.53 -10.57
CA VAL A 154 -5.16 -14.42 -11.59
C VAL A 154 -5.90 -14.25 -12.94
N GLY A 155 -7.22 -14.06 -12.89
CA GLY A 155 -8.03 -13.84 -14.08
C GLY A 155 -7.63 -12.57 -14.82
N MET A 156 -7.43 -11.46 -14.12
CA MET A 156 -7.00 -10.20 -14.72
C MET A 156 -5.59 -10.28 -15.29
N MET A 157 -4.66 -10.96 -14.60
CA MET A 157 -3.32 -11.19 -15.14
C MET A 157 -3.34 -11.99 -16.45
N ARG A 158 -4.23 -12.99 -16.55
CA ARG A 158 -4.42 -13.76 -17.80
C ARG A 158 -5.04 -12.91 -18.91
N ARG A 159 -6.07 -12.10 -18.58
CA ARG A 159 -6.75 -11.20 -19.55
C ARG A 159 -5.82 -10.12 -20.10
N LEU A 160 -5.04 -9.46 -19.25
CA LEU A 160 -4.11 -8.40 -19.66
C LEU A 160 -2.86 -8.93 -20.38
N GLY A 161 -2.50 -10.19 -20.13
CA GLY A 161 -1.22 -10.76 -20.52
C GLY A 161 -0.06 -10.28 -19.63
N GLY A 162 0.96 -11.11 -19.50
CA GLY A 162 2.05 -10.87 -18.55
C GLY A 162 2.81 -9.55 -18.74
N ARG A 163 3.03 -9.13 -19.99
CA ARG A 163 3.77 -7.89 -20.30
C ARG A 163 3.01 -6.64 -19.88
N ARG A 164 1.73 -6.50 -20.28
CA ARG A 164 0.88 -5.35 -19.94
C ARG A 164 0.64 -5.29 -18.44
N TRP A 165 0.37 -6.44 -17.83
CA TRP A 165 0.22 -6.54 -16.39
C TRP A 165 1.47 -6.07 -15.64
N GLN A 166 2.66 -6.46 -16.06
CA GLN A 166 3.91 -5.99 -15.45
C GLN A 166 4.14 -4.50 -15.61
N VAL A 167 3.81 -3.92 -16.78
CA VAL A 167 3.91 -2.47 -17.03
C VAL A 167 2.98 -1.71 -16.09
N LEU A 168 1.71 -2.14 -16.00
CA LEU A 168 0.73 -1.54 -15.09
C LEU A 168 1.22 -1.61 -13.63
N HIS A 169 1.75 -2.76 -13.20
CA HIS A 169 2.20 -2.93 -11.82
C HIS A 169 3.50 -2.16 -11.49
N ARG A 170 4.14 -1.49 -12.45
CA ARG A 170 5.19 -0.51 -12.17
C ARG A 170 4.65 0.76 -11.52
N LEU A 171 3.34 1.03 -11.60
CA LEU A 171 2.70 2.12 -10.85
C LEU A 171 2.94 2.02 -9.34
N VAL A 172 3.32 0.87 -8.80
CA VAL A 172 3.73 0.74 -7.40
C VAL A 172 4.90 1.68 -7.02
N TYR A 173 5.74 2.08 -7.97
CA TYR A 173 6.85 2.99 -7.71
C TYR A 173 6.37 4.44 -7.50
N PRO A 174 5.61 5.07 -8.42
CA PRO A 174 5.03 6.38 -8.15
C PRO A 174 4.08 6.37 -6.95
N VAL A 175 3.33 5.29 -6.69
CA VAL A 175 2.54 5.13 -5.46
C VAL A 175 3.44 5.25 -4.23
N ALA A 176 4.59 4.56 -4.20
CA ALA A 176 5.50 4.61 -3.05
C ALA A 176 6.08 6.02 -2.83
N VAL A 177 6.47 6.70 -3.90
CA VAL A 177 6.97 8.09 -3.81
C VAL A 177 5.88 9.03 -3.31
N ALA A 178 4.68 8.97 -3.90
CA ALA A 178 3.56 9.82 -3.48
C ALA A 178 3.14 9.55 -2.03
N SER A 179 3.14 8.29 -1.59
CA SER A 179 2.84 7.92 -0.20
C SER A 179 3.86 8.48 0.79
N ILE A 180 5.15 8.50 0.43
CA ILE A 180 6.19 9.14 1.26
C ILE A 180 5.94 10.65 1.33
N LEU A 181 5.77 11.32 0.19
CA LEU A 181 5.53 12.76 0.13
C LEU A 181 4.31 13.15 0.94
N HIS A 182 3.21 12.43 0.80
CA HIS A 182 1.99 12.61 1.59
C HIS A 182 2.24 12.46 3.09
N THR A 183 3.02 11.45 3.51
CA THR A 183 3.31 11.20 4.93
C THR A 183 4.32 12.20 5.49
N TYR A 184 5.26 12.69 4.66
CA TYR A 184 6.31 13.62 5.07
C TYR A 184 5.80 15.07 5.21
N TRP A 185 4.83 15.47 4.38
CA TRP A 185 4.32 16.84 4.35
C TRP A 185 3.85 17.39 5.72
N PRO A 186 3.07 16.61 6.53
CA PRO A 186 2.69 17.04 7.87
C PRO A 186 3.80 16.86 8.92
N LEU A 187 5.07 16.73 8.51
CA LEU A 187 6.26 16.59 9.37
C LEU A 187 6.09 15.51 10.45
N THR A 188 5.49 14.39 10.11
CA THR A 188 5.30 13.31 11.09
C THR A 188 6.64 12.68 11.47
N PRO A 189 6.93 12.45 12.77
CA PRO A 189 8.22 11.94 13.24
C PRO A 189 8.60 10.56 12.68
N ARG A 190 7.60 9.82 12.16
CA ARG A 190 7.79 8.48 11.57
C ARG A 190 8.11 8.49 10.08
N ALA A 191 7.84 9.60 9.38
CA ALA A 191 8.02 9.70 7.92
C ALA A 191 9.45 9.42 7.43
N PRO A 192 10.53 9.94 8.08
CA PRO A 192 11.91 9.68 7.64
C PRO A 192 12.27 8.20 7.58
N ARG A 193 11.78 7.40 8.51
CA ARG A 193 12.06 5.94 8.54
C ARG A 193 11.55 5.25 7.29
N TYR A 194 10.35 5.58 6.85
CA TYR A 194 9.76 4.98 5.63
C TYR A 194 10.43 5.49 4.36
N ALA A 195 10.84 6.76 4.32
CA ALA A 195 11.62 7.32 3.21
C ALA A 195 12.95 6.56 3.04
N VAL A 196 13.67 6.31 4.13
CA VAL A 196 14.91 5.52 4.13
C VAL A 196 14.65 4.08 3.65
N ILE A 197 13.63 3.41 4.20
CA ILE A 197 13.29 2.02 3.81
C ILE A 197 12.98 1.95 2.30
N ILE A 198 12.11 2.81 1.78
CA ILE A 198 11.72 2.78 0.36
C ILE A 198 12.87 3.19 -0.53
N GLY A 199 13.66 4.20 -0.13
CA GLY A 199 14.89 4.60 -0.83
C GLY A 199 15.88 3.44 -0.95
N MET A 200 16.16 2.73 0.15
CA MET A 200 17.02 1.54 0.14
C MET A 200 16.47 0.43 -0.77
N LEU A 201 15.15 0.17 -0.73
CA LEU A 201 14.52 -0.82 -1.61
C LEU A 201 14.63 -0.44 -3.09
N PHE A 202 14.59 0.85 -3.41
CA PHE A 202 14.79 1.34 -4.78
C PHE A 202 16.24 1.19 -5.22
N VAL A 203 17.20 1.58 -4.38
CA VAL A 203 18.63 1.42 -4.65
C VAL A 203 18.97 -0.05 -4.92
N LEU A 204 18.51 -0.98 -4.09
CA LEU A 204 18.72 -2.43 -4.31
C LEU A 204 18.15 -2.90 -5.64
N ARG A 205 16.98 -2.40 -6.06
CA ARG A 205 16.34 -2.77 -7.33
C ARG A 205 17.09 -2.19 -8.54
N LEU A 206 17.48 -0.92 -8.47
CA LEU A 206 18.22 -0.24 -9.53
C LEU A 206 19.60 -0.85 -9.70
N GLY A 207 20.32 -1.10 -8.61
CA GLY A 207 21.63 -1.75 -8.64
C GLY A 207 21.58 -3.13 -9.30
N ARG A 208 20.54 -3.94 -8.94
CA ARG A 208 20.37 -5.25 -9.59
C ARG A 208 19.98 -5.14 -11.07
N ALA A 209 19.15 -4.17 -11.43
CA ALA A 209 18.80 -3.93 -12.83
C ALA A 209 20.03 -3.52 -13.66
N TYR A 210 20.87 -2.65 -13.10
CA TYR A 210 22.13 -2.23 -13.69
C TYR A 210 23.11 -3.39 -13.87
N ALA A 211 23.32 -4.19 -12.82
CA ALA A 211 24.20 -5.36 -12.87
C ALA A 211 23.77 -6.37 -13.96
N ARG A 212 22.45 -6.61 -14.07
CA ARG A 212 21.90 -7.48 -15.14
C ARG A 212 22.14 -6.92 -16.55
N ARG A 213 21.97 -5.61 -16.73
CA ARG A 213 22.25 -4.96 -18.04
C ARG A 213 23.73 -5.09 -18.42
N ARG A 214 24.65 -4.83 -17.49
CA ARG A 214 26.07 -4.99 -17.71
C ARG A 214 26.45 -6.45 -18.11
N ALA A 215 25.93 -7.42 -17.37
CA ALA A 215 26.15 -8.84 -17.66
C ALA A 215 25.59 -9.26 -19.04
N SER A 216 24.44 -8.71 -19.45
CA SER A 216 23.88 -8.99 -20.78
C SER A 216 24.67 -8.36 -21.91
N MET A 217 25.21 -7.16 -21.71
CA MET A 217 26.11 -6.50 -22.69
C MET A 217 27.41 -7.25 -22.83
N ALA A 218 28.06 -7.66 -21.73
CA ALA A 218 29.30 -8.43 -21.77
C ALA A 218 29.13 -9.75 -22.55
N ARG A 219 28.02 -10.47 -22.33
CA ARG A 219 27.71 -11.70 -23.09
C ARG A 219 27.50 -11.46 -24.58
N ARG A 220 26.91 -10.32 -24.97
CA ARG A 220 26.74 -9.97 -26.39
C ARG A 220 28.07 -9.70 -27.07
N VAL A 221 29.00 -8.97 -26.44
CA VAL A 221 30.33 -8.71 -26.96
C VAL A 221 31.11 -10.01 -27.15
N GLN A 222 31.03 -10.95 -26.19
CA GLN A 222 31.70 -12.27 -26.32
C GLN A 222 31.10 -13.17 -27.42
N ALA A 223 29.85 -12.95 -27.83
CA ALA A 223 29.19 -13.74 -28.88
C ALA A 223 29.42 -13.16 -30.30
N THR A 224 29.99 -11.97 -30.42
CA THR A 224 30.25 -11.27 -31.71
C THR A 224 31.72 -11.14 -32.06
N GLY A 225 32.62 -11.55 -31.18
CA GLY A 225 34.07 -11.68 -31.42
C GLY A 225 34.50 -13.14 -31.49
#